data_9bdfaf6d3f882d4c102d138ff659c90c
#
_entry.id   9bdfaf6d3f882d4c102d138ff659c90c
#
_cell.length_a   1.000
_cell.length_b   1.000
_cell.length_c   1.000
_cell.angle_alpha   90.00
_cell.angle_beta   90.00
_cell.angle_gamma   90.00
#
_symmetry.space_group_name_H-M   'P 1'
#
loop_
_entity.id
_entity.type
_entity.pdbx_description
1 polymer ?
#
loop_
_entity_poly.entity_id
_entity_poly.type
_entity_poly.pdbx_seq_one_letter_code
_entity_poly.pdbx_strand_id
1 'polypeptide(L)'
;RQGEMGKWLGESTPYMLGHFGIQESDWSNDGSTNYWGLGHLKHHANEDDGQVGVVLNCLYNRDPMCHGTVNFTRSGLPISVKKQIAEHFWGSGDAVDEIGDYKPTNEAKMRRLRWIICRKELHDMLGLCSWMAPWVVSPNKSENYIGDDDMEGKVYRALTGRNTTAKQLDDAGFRAFTLHRAYTMREMNEVNMRKNHDFYPGWIFKDAKDR
;
A
#
# COMPACT_ATOMS: atom_id res chain seq x y z
N ARG A 1 21.20 -21.67 -5.31
CA ARG A 1 21.23 -21.27 -6.74
C ARG A 1 22.20 -22.16 -7.54
N GLN A 2 21.96 -23.48 -7.57
CA GLN A 2 22.78 -24.42 -8.36
C GLN A 2 22.09 -24.71 -9.69
N GLY A 3 22.84 -24.63 -10.79
CA GLY A 3 22.37 -24.82 -12.15
C GLY A 3 21.68 -23.61 -12.77
N GLU A 4 21.48 -23.63 -14.08
CA GLU A 4 20.90 -22.53 -14.86
C GLU A 4 19.47 -22.21 -14.41
N MET A 5 18.62 -23.21 -14.22
CA MET A 5 17.24 -23.01 -13.74
C MET A 5 17.20 -22.31 -12.37
N GLY A 6 18.08 -22.72 -11.45
CA GLY A 6 18.19 -22.08 -10.14
C GLY A 6 18.63 -20.62 -10.23
N LYS A 7 19.48 -20.30 -11.21
CA LYS A 7 19.88 -18.92 -11.49
C LYS A 7 18.69 -18.09 -12.00
N TRP A 8 17.98 -18.57 -13.01
CA TRP A 8 16.83 -17.86 -13.58
C TRP A 8 15.73 -17.60 -12.56
N LEU A 9 15.35 -18.63 -11.79
CA LEU A 9 14.35 -18.50 -10.72
C LEU A 9 14.81 -17.59 -9.58
N GLY A 10 16.13 -17.54 -9.33
CA GLY A 10 16.70 -16.73 -8.25
C GLY A 10 16.90 -15.26 -8.59
N GLU A 11 16.88 -14.89 -9.87
CA GLU A 11 17.10 -13.49 -10.31
C GLU A 11 15.79 -12.70 -10.46
N SER A 12 14.69 -13.31 -10.70
CA SER A 12 13.35 -12.76 -10.77
C SER A 12 12.61 -13.11 -12.08
N THR A 13 11.31 -12.91 -12.08
CA THR A 13 10.47 -13.17 -13.26
C THR A 13 10.90 -12.38 -14.49
N PRO A 14 11.15 -11.06 -14.44
CA PRO A 14 11.62 -10.32 -15.63
C PRO A 14 12.92 -10.84 -16.21
N TYR A 15 13.87 -11.22 -15.36
CA TYR A 15 15.12 -11.81 -15.82
C TYR A 15 14.89 -13.14 -16.55
N MET A 16 14.05 -14.00 -15.97
CA MET A 16 13.69 -15.29 -16.56
C MET A 16 12.98 -15.11 -17.90
N LEU A 17 12.01 -14.21 -17.96
CA LEU A 17 11.24 -13.95 -19.19
C LEU A 17 12.12 -13.35 -20.28
N GLY A 18 13.02 -12.43 -19.95
CA GLY A 18 14.01 -11.88 -20.87
C GLY A 18 14.96 -12.95 -21.42
N HIS A 19 15.35 -13.94 -20.59
CA HIS A 19 16.15 -15.07 -21.04
C HIS A 19 15.41 -15.92 -22.11
N PHE A 20 14.11 -16.08 -22.00
CA PHE A 20 13.29 -16.77 -23.01
C PHE A 20 12.83 -15.89 -24.17
N GLY A 21 13.32 -14.65 -24.24
CA GLY A 21 12.97 -13.71 -25.32
C GLY A 21 11.54 -13.17 -25.25
N ILE A 22 10.85 -13.35 -24.11
CA ILE A 22 9.50 -12.83 -23.89
C ILE A 22 9.60 -11.34 -23.57
N GLN A 23 8.92 -10.52 -24.35
CA GLN A 23 8.94 -9.07 -24.15
C GLN A 23 8.08 -8.65 -22.96
N GLU A 24 8.45 -7.54 -22.31
CA GLU A 24 7.66 -6.98 -21.22
C GLU A 24 6.18 -6.77 -21.60
N SER A 25 5.93 -6.31 -22.83
CA SER A 25 4.58 -6.13 -23.38
C SER A 25 3.73 -7.40 -23.40
N ASP A 26 4.35 -8.56 -23.45
CA ASP A 26 3.65 -9.84 -23.61
C ASP A 26 3.08 -10.38 -22.29
N TRP A 27 3.64 -9.96 -21.16
CA TRP A 27 3.26 -10.46 -19.83
C TRP A 27 2.83 -9.37 -18.84
N SER A 28 3.03 -8.09 -19.15
CA SER A 28 2.66 -6.98 -18.29
C SER A 28 1.28 -6.40 -18.55
N ASN A 29 0.56 -6.93 -19.53
CA ASN A 29 -0.76 -6.46 -19.96
C ASN A 29 -1.93 -7.03 -19.15
N ASP A 30 -1.68 -7.99 -18.30
CA ASP A 30 -2.69 -8.50 -17.39
C ASP A 30 -2.97 -7.44 -16.31
N GLY A 31 -4.16 -6.88 -16.31
CA GLY A 31 -4.58 -5.87 -15.36
C GLY A 31 -4.55 -6.33 -13.89
N SER A 32 -4.33 -7.63 -13.63
CA SER A 32 -4.21 -8.20 -12.29
C SER A 32 -2.77 -8.24 -11.77
N THR A 33 -1.76 -8.03 -12.62
CA THR A 33 -0.35 -8.07 -12.25
C THR A 33 0.34 -6.75 -12.51
N ASN A 34 1.06 -6.25 -11.52
CA ASN A 34 1.87 -5.05 -11.62
C ASN A 34 3.35 -5.41 -11.53
N TYR A 35 4.12 -4.97 -12.50
CA TYR A 35 5.56 -5.05 -12.51
C TYR A 35 6.17 -3.75 -11.99
N TRP A 36 7.09 -3.86 -11.08
CA TRP A 36 7.94 -2.78 -10.61
C TRP A 36 9.36 -2.98 -11.12
N GLY A 37 10.07 -1.90 -11.43
CA GLY A 37 11.39 -1.91 -12.06
C GLY A 37 12.45 -2.83 -11.44
N LEU A 38 12.23 -3.35 -10.25
CA LEU A 38 13.07 -4.35 -9.58
C LEU A 38 12.61 -5.79 -9.79
N GLY A 39 11.73 -6.05 -10.72
CA GLY A 39 11.29 -7.40 -11.00
C GLY A 39 10.22 -7.95 -10.06
N HIS A 40 9.57 -7.09 -9.29
CA HIS A 40 8.44 -7.51 -8.46
C HIS A 40 7.15 -7.50 -9.27
N LEU A 41 6.59 -8.66 -9.50
CA LEU A 41 5.20 -8.78 -9.91
C LEU A 41 4.32 -8.56 -8.68
N LYS A 42 3.44 -7.59 -8.78
CA LYS A 42 2.42 -7.31 -7.75
C LYS A 42 1.11 -7.94 -8.17
N HIS A 43 0.45 -8.61 -7.25
CA HIS A 43 -0.75 -9.40 -7.53
C HIS A 43 -1.95 -8.58 -7.95
N HIS A 44 -2.08 -7.35 -7.46
CA HIS A 44 -3.21 -6.48 -7.78
C HIS A 44 -2.75 -5.11 -8.25
N ALA A 45 -3.49 -4.57 -9.24
CA ALA A 45 -3.47 -3.16 -9.55
C ALA A 45 -4.08 -2.38 -8.37
N ASN A 46 -3.69 -1.13 -8.25
CA ASN A 46 -4.00 -0.38 -7.06
C ASN A 46 -5.11 0.64 -7.26
N GLU A 47 -6.25 0.14 -7.56
CA GLU A 47 -7.44 0.95 -7.80
C GLU A 47 -8.19 1.27 -6.50
N ASP A 48 -7.98 0.47 -5.45
CA ASP A 48 -8.81 0.52 -4.27
C ASP A 48 -8.66 1.79 -3.43
N ASP A 49 -7.44 2.35 -3.37
CA ASP A 49 -7.16 3.56 -2.61
C ASP A 49 -6.91 4.79 -3.50
N GLY A 50 -7.24 4.70 -4.80
CA GLY A 50 -7.05 5.79 -5.76
C GLY A 50 -5.62 6.30 -5.80
N GLN A 51 -5.43 7.62 -5.87
CA GLN A 51 -4.10 8.24 -5.94
C GLN A 51 -3.22 7.92 -4.72
N VAL A 52 -3.80 7.76 -3.53
CA VAL A 52 -3.06 7.38 -2.31
C VAL A 52 -2.45 6.00 -2.48
N GLY A 53 -3.24 5.07 -2.98
CA GLY A 53 -2.80 3.74 -3.24
C GLY A 53 -1.72 3.64 -4.30
N VAL A 54 -1.81 4.42 -5.37
CA VAL A 54 -0.76 4.51 -6.40
C VAL A 54 0.59 4.82 -5.78
N VAL A 55 0.67 5.79 -4.87
CA VAL A 55 1.93 6.13 -4.19
C VAL A 55 2.37 5.02 -3.24
N LEU A 56 1.43 4.42 -2.47
CA LEU A 56 1.75 3.29 -1.58
C LEU A 56 2.44 2.15 -2.32
N ASN A 57 1.96 1.80 -3.49
CA ASN A 57 2.54 0.72 -4.29
C ASN A 57 3.97 0.97 -4.76
N CYS A 58 4.33 2.22 -5.00
CA CYS A 58 5.71 2.56 -5.32
C CYS A 58 6.64 2.40 -4.11
N LEU A 59 6.12 2.57 -2.90
CA LEU A 59 6.93 2.62 -1.68
C LEU A 59 7.14 1.25 -1.05
N TYR A 60 6.20 0.31 -1.25
CA TYR A 60 6.24 -1.01 -0.62
C TYR A 60 6.65 -2.11 -1.61
N ASN A 61 7.35 -3.11 -1.08
CA ASN A 61 7.81 -4.29 -1.81
C ASN A 61 6.90 -5.52 -1.61
N ARG A 62 5.61 -5.28 -1.33
CA ARG A 62 4.62 -6.33 -1.10
C ARG A 62 3.41 -6.15 -2.02
N ASP A 63 2.52 -7.13 -1.97
CA ASP A 63 1.22 -7.07 -2.64
C ASP A 63 0.43 -5.82 -2.22
N PRO A 64 -0.07 -5.03 -3.18
CA PRO A 64 -0.84 -3.80 -2.91
C PRO A 64 -2.02 -3.98 -1.98
N MET A 65 -2.70 -5.13 -2.05
CA MET A 65 -3.82 -5.44 -1.15
C MET A 65 -3.43 -5.44 0.33
N CYS A 66 -2.15 -5.67 0.62
CA CYS A 66 -1.62 -5.61 1.97
C CYS A 66 -1.31 -4.20 2.45
N HIS A 67 -1.31 -3.21 1.56
CA HIS A 67 -0.87 -1.84 1.86
C HIS A 67 -2.01 -0.83 1.93
N GLY A 68 -3.15 -1.15 1.33
CA GLY A 68 -4.31 -0.28 1.33
C GLY A 68 -5.20 -0.42 2.56
N THR A 69 -6.28 0.32 2.57
CA THR A 69 -7.35 0.23 3.57
C THR A 69 -8.55 -0.54 3.00
N VAL A 70 -8.33 -1.83 2.68
CA VAL A 70 -9.28 -2.66 1.93
C VAL A 70 -10.67 -2.69 2.58
N ASN A 71 -10.73 -2.83 3.91
CA ASN A 71 -11.98 -2.80 4.66
C ASN A 71 -12.75 -1.47 4.53
N PHE A 72 -12.05 -0.37 4.27
CA PHE A 72 -12.65 0.93 4.01
C PHE A 72 -13.02 1.09 2.53
N THR A 73 -12.10 0.84 1.62
CA THR A 73 -12.29 1.06 0.19
C THR A 73 -13.35 0.15 -0.40
N ARG A 74 -13.39 -1.12 0.03
CA ARG A 74 -14.36 -2.15 -0.40
C ARG A 74 -15.56 -2.32 0.55
N SER A 75 -15.79 -1.39 1.46
CA SER A 75 -16.87 -1.47 2.44
C SER A 75 -18.29 -1.48 1.84
N GLY A 76 -18.44 -1.08 0.57
CA GLY A 76 -19.77 -0.87 -0.04
C GLY A 76 -20.51 0.37 0.49
N LEU A 77 -19.90 1.14 1.39
CA LEU A 77 -20.51 2.35 1.95
C LEU A 77 -20.62 3.47 0.90
N PRO A 78 -21.69 4.29 0.95
CA PRO A 78 -21.80 5.47 0.11
C PRO A 78 -20.61 6.41 0.29
N ILE A 79 -20.24 7.12 -0.79
CA ILE A 79 -19.10 8.06 -0.75
C ILE A 79 -19.27 9.16 0.32
N SER A 80 -20.49 9.61 0.56
CA SER A 80 -20.78 10.59 1.63
C SER A 80 -20.41 10.07 3.02
N VAL A 81 -20.65 8.79 3.28
CA VAL A 81 -20.26 8.14 4.55
C VAL A 81 -18.74 7.95 4.60
N LYS A 82 -18.13 7.53 3.49
CA LYS A 82 -16.66 7.43 3.41
C LYS A 82 -15.98 8.78 3.66
N LYS A 83 -16.55 9.88 3.17
CA LYS A 83 -16.03 11.23 3.44
C LYS A 83 -16.15 11.62 4.92
N GLN A 84 -17.21 11.23 5.61
CA GLN A 84 -17.32 11.45 7.06
C GLN A 84 -16.29 10.64 7.86
N ILE A 85 -16.06 9.40 7.47
CA ILE A 85 -15.01 8.57 8.05
C ILE A 85 -13.63 9.21 7.79
N ALA A 86 -13.39 9.69 6.57
CA ALA A 86 -12.15 10.36 6.20
C ALA A 86 -11.93 11.67 6.96
N GLU A 87 -12.99 12.42 7.23
CA GLU A 87 -12.93 13.60 8.10
C GLU A 87 -12.44 13.24 9.50
N HIS A 88 -12.96 12.16 10.07
CA HIS A 88 -12.57 11.69 11.40
C HIS A 88 -11.10 11.26 11.45
N PHE A 89 -10.66 10.40 10.52
CA PHE A 89 -9.33 9.81 10.57
C PHE A 89 -8.22 10.71 10.02
N TRP A 90 -8.52 11.52 8.99
CA TRP A 90 -7.51 12.26 8.23
C TRP A 90 -7.79 13.77 8.15
N GLY A 91 -8.84 14.22 8.85
CA GLY A 91 -9.18 15.64 9.01
C GLY A 91 -9.78 16.29 7.77
N SER A 92 -10.19 15.52 6.75
CA SER A 92 -10.96 16.04 5.62
C SER A 92 -11.55 14.92 4.76
N GLY A 93 -12.78 15.10 4.31
CA GLY A 93 -13.41 14.25 3.31
C GLY A 93 -12.69 14.24 1.96
N ASP A 94 -11.85 15.25 1.68
CA ASP A 94 -11.02 15.32 0.46
C ASP A 94 -9.85 14.32 0.47
N ALA A 95 -9.68 13.55 1.54
CA ALA A 95 -8.76 12.42 1.57
C ALA A 95 -9.23 11.23 0.72
N VAL A 96 -10.47 11.22 0.23
CA VAL A 96 -11.05 10.17 -0.61
C VAL A 96 -11.71 10.74 -1.86
N ASP A 97 -11.58 10.00 -2.96
CA ASP A 97 -12.24 10.31 -4.23
C ASP A 97 -13.30 9.26 -4.56
N GLU A 98 -14.23 9.62 -5.43
CA GLU A 98 -15.07 8.65 -6.14
C GLU A 98 -14.25 7.97 -7.24
N ILE A 99 -14.56 6.72 -7.52
CA ILE A 99 -13.91 6.00 -8.62
C ILE A 99 -14.24 6.73 -9.93
N GLY A 100 -13.19 7.10 -10.67
CA GLY A 100 -13.32 7.83 -11.94
C GLY A 100 -13.42 9.35 -11.83
N ASP A 101 -13.58 9.90 -10.62
CA ASP A 101 -13.61 11.36 -10.36
C ASP A 101 -12.46 11.76 -9.44
N TYR A 102 -11.24 11.58 -9.93
CA TYR A 102 -10.04 11.87 -9.16
C TYR A 102 -9.71 13.36 -9.14
N LYS A 103 -9.80 13.94 -7.96
CA LYS A 103 -9.33 15.30 -7.73
C LYS A 103 -7.79 15.35 -7.63
N PRO A 104 -7.17 16.50 -7.91
CA PRO A 104 -5.73 16.66 -7.73
C PRO A 104 -5.27 16.24 -6.34
N THR A 105 -4.02 15.78 -6.26
CA THR A 105 -3.36 15.48 -4.98
C THR A 105 -3.41 16.69 -4.05
N ASN A 106 -3.79 16.46 -2.81
CA ASN A 106 -3.96 17.48 -1.78
C ASN A 106 -3.36 17.02 -0.45
N GLU A 107 -3.32 17.93 0.51
CA GLU A 107 -2.75 17.67 1.83
C GLU A 107 -3.50 16.57 2.60
N ALA A 108 -4.82 16.49 2.46
CA ALA A 108 -5.61 15.45 3.13
C ALA A 108 -5.27 14.04 2.62
N LYS A 109 -5.06 13.90 1.30
CA LYS A 109 -4.57 12.64 0.71
C LYS A 109 -3.18 12.29 1.23
N MET A 110 -2.31 13.27 1.42
CA MET A 110 -0.97 13.03 1.97
C MET A 110 -1.01 12.65 3.46
N ARG A 111 -1.90 13.25 4.25
CA ARG A 111 -2.14 12.81 5.64
C ARG A 111 -2.63 11.36 5.69
N ARG A 112 -3.59 11.00 4.83
CA ARG A 112 -4.07 9.62 4.69
C ARG A 112 -2.94 8.67 4.31
N LEU A 113 -2.15 9.01 3.29
CA LEU A 113 -1.00 8.22 2.85
C LEU A 113 -0.04 7.94 4.02
N ARG A 114 0.38 8.99 4.73
CA ARG A 114 1.29 8.86 5.87
C ARG A 114 0.70 7.98 6.96
N TRP A 115 -0.58 8.16 7.28
CA TRP A 115 -1.26 7.36 8.29
C TRP A 115 -1.30 5.88 7.91
N ILE A 116 -1.64 5.56 6.65
CA ILE A 116 -1.65 4.19 6.16
C ILE A 116 -0.26 3.56 6.28
N ILE A 117 0.79 4.26 5.86
CA ILE A 117 2.18 3.79 5.99
C ILE A 117 2.49 3.40 7.43
N CYS A 118 2.20 4.27 8.40
CA CYS A 118 2.45 3.99 9.81
C CYS A 118 1.69 2.75 10.29
N ARG A 119 0.41 2.67 9.93
CA ARG A 119 -0.46 1.57 10.39
C ARG A 119 -0.10 0.24 9.77
N LYS A 120 0.27 0.20 8.49
CA LYS A 120 0.65 -1.06 7.84
C LYS A 120 1.95 -1.63 8.37
N GLU A 121 2.96 -0.80 8.58
CA GLU A 121 4.19 -1.23 9.26
C GLU A 121 3.93 -1.69 10.70
N LEU A 122 3.05 -0.99 11.41
CA LEU A 122 2.63 -1.40 12.76
C LEU A 122 1.93 -2.76 12.74
N HIS A 123 1.06 -3.01 11.76
CA HIS A 123 0.37 -4.29 11.62
C HIS A 123 1.35 -5.43 11.37
N ASP A 124 2.34 -5.22 10.51
CA ASP A 124 3.38 -6.22 10.25
C ASP A 124 4.21 -6.51 11.50
N MET A 125 4.56 -5.48 12.29
CA MET A 125 5.26 -5.66 13.57
C MET A 125 4.43 -6.39 14.63
N LEU A 126 3.11 -6.17 14.65
CA LEU A 126 2.20 -6.78 15.63
C LEU A 126 1.61 -8.11 15.17
N GLY A 127 1.87 -8.54 13.93
CA GLY A 127 1.29 -9.75 13.35
C GLY A 127 -0.23 -9.64 13.10
N LEU A 128 -0.74 -8.43 12.85
CA LEU A 128 -2.16 -8.21 12.58
C LEU A 128 -2.51 -8.47 11.11
N CYS A 129 -3.69 -9.00 10.87
CA CYS A 129 -4.18 -9.28 9.53
C CYS A 129 -4.47 -7.97 8.77
N SER A 130 -3.79 -7.77 7.64
CA SER A 130 -3.94 -6.57 6.81
C SER A 130 -5.33 -6.42 6.15
N TRP A 131 -6.13 -7.47 6.10
CA TRP A 131 -7.51 -7.42 5.62
C TRP A 131 -8.50 -6.90 6.67
N MET A 132 -8.20 -7.16 7.94
CA MET A 132 -9.06 -6.76 9.05
C MET A 132 -8.68 -5.40 9.61
N ALA A 133 -7.40 -5.08 9.61
CA ALA A 133 -6.84 -3.85 10.13
C ALA A 133 -6.31 -2.94 8.98
N PRO A 134 -6.27 -1.64 9.16
CA PRO A 134 -6.70 -0.87 10.33
C PRO A 134 -8.23 -0.79 10.43
N TRP A 135 -8.74 -0.61 11.65
CA TRP A 135 -10.20 -0.56 11.93
C TRP A 135 -10.78 0.82 11.60
N VAL A 136 -10.77 1.17 10.32
CA VAL A 136 -11.30 2.45 9.81
C VAL A 136 -12.83 2.44 9.75
N VAL A 137 -13.41 1.27 9.52
CA VAL A 137 -14.86 1.09 9.41
C VAL A 137 -15.38 0.21 10.54
N SER A 138 -16.42 0.68 11.21
CA SER A 138 -17.23 -0.08 12.17
C SER A 138 -18.48 -0.63 11.50
N PRO A 139 -19.00 -1.79 11.89
CA PRO A 139 -20.33 -2.24 11.49
C PRO A 139 -21.46 -1.43 12.15
N ASN A 140 -21.15 -0.55 13.11
CA ASN A 140 -22.13 0.17 13.91
C ASN A 140 -22.67 1.39 13.16
N LYS A 141 -23.91 1.27 12.66
CA LYS A 141 -24.60 2.35 11.94
C LYS A 141 -24.87 3.57 12.81
N SER A 142 -25.12 3.39 14.11
CA SER A 142 -25.40 4.51 15.03
C SER A 142 -24.19 5.42 15.24
N GLU A 143 -23.00 4.95 14.92
CA GLU A 143 -21.74 5.70 14.94
C GLU A 143 -21.28 6.10 13.54
N ASN A 144 -22.19 6.19 12.58
CA ASN A 144 -21.90 6.51 11.18
C ASN A 144 -20.83 5.61 10.56
N TYR A 145 -20.73 4.35 11.00
CA TYR A 145 -19.71 3.39 10.56
C TYR A 145 -18.27 3.81 10.84
N ILE A 146 -18.04 4.83 11.68
CA ILE A 146 -16.69 5.27 12.06
C ILE A 146 -16.04 4.18 12.90
N GLY A 147 -14.82 3.81 12.51
CA GLY A 147 -14.01 2.82 13.20
C GLY A 147 -13.35 3.37 14.46
N ASP A 148 -12.37 2.64 14.95
CA ASP A 148 -11.64 2.98 16.17
C ASP A 148 -10.15 3.20 15.83
N ASP A 149 -9.70 4.44 15.92
CA ASP A 149 -8.33 4.84 15.58
C ASP A 149 -7.28 4.43 16.64
N ASP A 150 -7.72 3.96 17.81
CA ASP A 150 -6.87 3.44 18.90
C ASP A 150 -7.01 1.91 19.09
N MET A 151 -7.66 1.20 18.19
CA MET A 151 -7.89 -0.24 18.38
C MET A 151 -6.58 -1.02 18.53
N GLU A 152 -5.59 -0.75 17.68
CA GLU A 152 -4.27 -1.36 17.79
C GLU A 152 -3.62 -1.05 19.13
N GLY A 153 -3.78 0.18 19.62
CA GLY A 153 -3.32 0.60 20.93
C GLY A 153 -4.00 -0.15 22.06
N LYS A 154 -5.31 -0.32 21.97
CA LYS A 154 -6.10 -1.10 22.96
C LYS A 154 -5.64 -2.56 23.01
N VAL A 155 -5.48 -3.19 21.85
CA VAL A 155 -4.98 -4.57 21.75
C VAL A 155 -3.57 -4.66 22.33
N TYR A 156 -2.67 -3.76 21.94
CA TYR A 156 -1.30 -3.77 22.41
C TYR A 156 -1.21 -3.59 23.95
N ARG A 157 -1.95 -2.63 24.52
CA ARG A 157 -2.01 -2.43 25.97
C ARG A 157 -2.57 -3.63 26.71
N ALA A 158 -3.63 -4.23 26.17
CA ALA A 158 -4.25 -5.41 26.78
C ALA A 158 -3.29 -6.62 26.83
N LEU A 159 -2.51 -6.81 25.76
CA LEU A 159 -1.58 -7.95 25.66
C LEU A 159 -0.28 -7.74 26.44
N THR A 160 0.22 -6.50 26.51
CA THR A 160 1.55 -6.23 27.06
C THR A 160 1.55 -5.59 28.45
N GLY A 161 0.42 -5.04 28.86
CA GLY A 161 0.32 -4.21 30.08
C GLY A 161 1.02 -2.85 29.98
N ARG A 162 1.57 -2.49 28.81
CA ARG A 162 2.29 -1.21 28.62
C ARG A 162 1.33 -0.09 28.30
N ASN A 163 1.45 1.02 29.00
CA ASN A 163 0.65 2.22 28.73
C ASN A 163 1.23 2.99 27.53
N THR A 164 0.88 2.55 26.31
CA THR A 164 1.35 3.12 25.05
C THR A 164 0.20 3.83 24.36
N THR A 165 0.40 5.06 23.89
CA THR A 165 -0.62 5.82 23.15
C THR A 165 -0.65 5.41 21.68
N ALA A 166 -1.77 5.66 20.99
CA ALA A 166 -1.90 5.47 19.54
C ALA A 166 -0.79 6.21 18.77
N LYS A 167 -0.51 7.46 19.17
CA LYS A 167 0.58 8.24 18.55
C LYS A 167 1.95 7.58 18.69
N GLN A 168 2.27 7.02 19.84
CA GLN A 168 3.55 6.31 20.05
C GLN A 168 3.66 5.07 19.16
N LEU A 169 2.56 4.38 18.93
CA LEU A 169 2.51 3.25 18.00
C LEU A 169 2.64 3.71 16.54
N ASP A 170 1.98 4.78 16.15
CA ASP A 170 2.15 5.37 14.81
C ASP A 170 3.60 5.82 14.58
N ASP A 171 4.22 6.46 15.57
CA ASP A 171 5.64 6.84 15.51
C ASP A 171 6.56 5.60 15.41
N ALA A 172 6.18 4.47 16.04
CA ALA A 172 6.91 3.21 15.90
C ALA A 172 6.77 2.64 14.48
N GLY A 173 5.56 2.62 13.94
CA GLY A 173 5.31 2.22 12.54
C GLY A 173 6.10 3.08 11.53
N PHE A 174 6.13 4.39 11.74
CA PHE A 174 6.90 5.28 10.88
C PHE A 174 8.42 5.05 10.98
N ARG A 175 8.94 4.74 12.16
CA ARG A 175 10.36 4.33 12.31
C ARG A 175 10.65 3.02 11.59
N ALA A 176 9.74 2.04 11.69
CA ALA A 176 9.87 0.77 10.98
C ALA A 176 9.90 0.98 9.46
N PHE A 177 9.00 1.80 8.93
CA PHE A 177 9.00 2.18 7.51
C PHE A 177 10.32 2.85 7.10
N THR A 178 10.82 3.78 7.90
CA THR A 178 12.10 4.46 7.62
C THR A 178 13.26 3.47 7.59
N LEU A 179 13.28 2.52 8.51
CA LEU A 179 14.29 1.45 8.53
C LEU A 179 14.17 0.54 7.32
N HIS A 180 12.96 0.16 6.94
CA HIS A 180 12.68 -0.63 5.74
C HIS A 180 13.21 0.08 4.48
N ARG A 181 12.94 1.37 4.34
CA ARG A 181 13.45 2.18 3.22
C ARG A 181 14.98 2.26 3.21
N ALA A 182 15.60 2.49 4.37
CA ALA A 182 17.06 2.53 4.48
C ALA A 182 17.69 1.18 4.13
N TYR A 183 17.05 0.08 4.55
CA TYR A 183 17.48 -1.27 4.20
C TYR A 183 17.41 -1.50 2.67
N THR A 184 16.29 -1.15 2.04
CA THR A 184 16.12 -1.26 0.58
C THR A 184 17.18 -0.46 -0.17
N MET A 185 17.45 0.78 0.24
CA MET A 185 18.49 1.63 -0.35
C MET A 185 19.88 0.97 -0.25
N ARG A 186 20.19 0.37 0.89
CA ARG A 186 21.46 -0.34 1.10
C ARG A 186 21.58 -1.57 0.22
N GLU A 187 20.55 -2.41 0.15
CA GLU A 187 20.56 -3.65 -0.64
C GLU A 187 20.64 -3.35 -2.15
N MET A 188 20.04 -2.27 -2.59
CA MET A 188 20.12 -1.82 -3.97
C MET A 188 21.40 -1.05 -4.29
N ASN A 189 22.17 -0.65 -3.28
CA ASN A 189 23.26 0.31 -3.41
C ASN A 189 22.85 1.59 -4.15
N GLU A 190 21.67 2.13 -3.81
CA GLU A 190 21.03 3.24 -4.50
C GLU A 190 20.45 4.23 -3.50
N VAL A 191 20.71 5.52 -3.72
CA VAL A 191 20.17 6.60 -2.89
C VAL A 191 19.05 7.37 -3.60
N ASN A 192 19.02 7.32 -4.93
CA ASN A 192 17.99 7.99 -5.72
C ASN A 192 16.81 7.03 -5.97
N MET A 193 16.09 6.71 -4.91
CA MET A 193 14.95 5.78 -4.96
C MET A 193 13.88 6.27 -5.94
N ARG A 194 13.64 7.58 -6.04
CA ARG A 194 12.65 8.15 -6.96
C ARG A 194 12.93 7.79 -8.42
N LYS A 195 14.19 7.70 -8.80
CA LYS A 195 14.60 7.38 -10.17
C LYS A 195 14.63 5.87 -10.43
N ASN A 196 15.10 5.09 -9.46
CA ASN A 196 15.54 3.73 -9.70
C ASN A 196 14.67 2.66 -9.01
N HIS A 197 13.68 3.07 -8.20
CA HIS A 197 12.79 2.15 -7.49
C HIS A 197 11.33 2.63 -7.47
N ASP A 198 11.08 3.87 -7.05
CA ASP A 198 9.73 4.38 -6.76
C ASP A 198 9.06 4.91 -8.03
N PHE A 199 8.82 4.04 -9.01
CA PHE A 199 8.17 4.40 -10.26
C PHE A 199 7.27 3.26 -10.75
N TYR A 200 6.36 3.62 -11.64
CA TYR A 200 5.53 2.67 -12.36
C TYR A 200 6.16 2.31 -13.72
N PRO A 201 6.00 1.08 -14.17
CA PRO A 201 6.44 0.69 -15.52
C PRO A 201 5.71 1.49 -16.59
N GLY A 202 6.40 1.76 -17.70
CA GLY A 202 5.89 2.64 -18.76
C GLY A 202 4.59 2.17 -19.41
N TRP A 203 4.34 0.87 -19.42
CA TRP A 203 3.12 0.31 -20.03
C TRP A 203 1.83 0.71 -19.28
N ILE A 204 1.90 1.03 -18.00
CA ILE A 204 0.73 1.43 -17.22
C ILE A 204 0.14 2.79 -17.66
N PHE A 205 0.97 3.60 -18.33
CA PHE A 205 0.59 4.92 -18.85
C PHE A 205 0.09 4.88 -20.30
N LYS A 206 0.02 3.69 -20.90
CA LYS A 206 -0.50 3.51 -22.25
C LYS A 206 -1.99 3.21 -22.19
N ASP A 207 -2.75 3.75 -23.15
CA ASP A 207 -4.14 3.38 -23.31
C ASP A 207 -4.31 1.87 -23.58
N ALA A 208 -5.44 1.32 -23.14
CA ALA A 208 -5.73 -0.10 -23.35
C ALA A 208 -5.72 -0.52 -24.84
N LYS A 209 -5.86 0.46 -25.76
CA LYS A 209 -5.77 0.24 -27.20
C LYS A 209 -4.34 0.19 -27.73
N ASP A 210 -3.39 0.71 -26.95
CA ASP A 210 -1.98 0.81 -27.32
C ASP A 210 -1.12 -0.23 -26.58
N ARG A 211 -1.78 -1.13 -25.83
CA ARG A 211 -1.14 -2.21 -25.07
C ARG A 211 -1.05 -3.48 -25.89
#